data_6ede433c45fca5e24897bb07e107acd5
#
_entry.id   6ede433c45fca5e24897bb07e107acd5
#
_cell.length_a   1.000
_cell.length_b   1.000
_cell.length_c   1.000
_cell.angle_alpha   90.00
_cell.angle_beta   90.00
_cell.angle_gamma   90.00
#
_symmetry.space_group_name_H-M   'P 1'
#
loop_
_entity.id
_entity.type
_entity.pdbx_description
1 polymer ?
#
loop_
_entity_poly.entity_id
_entity_poly.type
_entity_poly.pdbx_seq_one_letter_code
_entity_poly.pdbx_strand_id
1 'polypeptide(L)'
;NGDTAIELLKNYYNRLKRQNKMLVIVIDEFGKLLEHAAKNEVEKELYFVQQLAEFVNMPERNILLLTTLHQNFSSYASKLSSVQKNEWTKVKGRFQEVVFAEPVEQLLYMAAESLNNEVINADMQVSSIYAMALKCKLIVPTLKEETIRRLFPLDAFSAVILTKAIQKYGQNERSLFSFLNANGSHALNSFEPTPTCTYNLSIVYDYLVAYFHSYLSDANADSMGWRAILVAIERVETADWKTTQLMEEAIKTIKAIGLLNIFGGAGFSMSKNELVDYMKQAMSIDFAENLLDELIRRRIIRYAEYKSRFILFEGTDVNIEDEIIKASTIVSIPTNPVDSLRDILGNHIVPVKAYYYYSGTPRYFEYLLSESPLDLIPVGEVDGFIELIFSTNENTTDEVRKFSAN
;
A
#
# COMPACT_ATOMS: atom_id res chain seq x y z
N ASN A 1 -5.38 -1.72 37.27
CA ASN A 1 -6.80 -1.80 36.95
C ASN A 1 -7.20 -0.52 36.19
N GLY A 2 -7.83 -0.65 35.02
CA GLY A 2 -8.21 0.48 34.15
C GLY A 2 -9.11 1.50 34.86
N ASP A 3 -10.07 1.03 35.65
CA ASP A 3 -10.99 1.90 36.41
C ASP A 3 -10.24 2.80 37.41
N THR A 4 -9.23 2.27 38.05
CA THR A 4 -8.38 3.04 39.00
C THR A 4 -7.61 4.14 38.27
N ALA A 5 -7.12 3.87 37.05
CA ALA A 5 -6.40 4.85 36.24
C ALA A 5 -7.31 6.00 35.80
N ILE A 6 -8.53 5.69 35.36
CA ILE A 6 -9.53 6.71 34.99
C ILE A 6 -9.94 7.55 36.19
N GLU A 7 -10.08 6.93 37.36
CA GLU A 7 -10.42 7.65 38.61
C GLU A 7 -9.30 8.60 39.04
N LEU A 8 -8.06 8.18 38.94
CA LEU A 8 -6.91 9.05 39.19
C LEU A 8 -6.86 10.23 38.22
N LEU A 9 -7.11 9.99 36.94
CA LEU A 9 -7.18 11.05 35.91
C LEU A 9 -8.31 12.04 36.21
N LYS A 10 -9.50 11.56 36.63
CA LYS A 10 -10.63 12.42 37.04
C LYS A 10 -10.24 13.31 38.21
N ASN A 11 -9.61 12.73 39.21
CA ASN A 11 -9.19 13.48 40.41
C ASN A 11 -8.12 14.53 40.06
N TYR A 12 -7.16 14.18 39.22
CA TYR A 12 -6.13 15.11 38.75
C TYR A 12 -6.74 16.25 37.92
N TYR A 13 -7.60 15.92 36.97
CA TYR A 13 -8.29 16.91 36.14
C TYR A 13 -9.13 17.89 36.96
N ASN A 14 -9.85 17.42 37.98
CA ASN A 14 -10.65 18.28 38.86
C ASN A 14 -9.81 19.32 39.60
N ARG A 15 -8.56 19.00 39.93
CA ARG A 15 -7.61 19.98 40.50
C ARG A 15 -7.18 21.02 39.46
N LEU A 16 -6.91 20.61 38.23
CA LEU A 16 -6.54 21.50 37.11
C LEU A 16 -7.70 22.41 36.71
N LYS A 17 -8.92 21.89 36.65
CA LYS A 17 -10.14 22.65 36.32
C LYS A 17 -10.34 23.82 37.29
N ARG A 18 -10.09 23.63 38.58
CA ARG A 18 -10.16 24.71 39.61
C ARG A 18 -9.13 25.82 39.34
N GLN A 19 -8.07 25.54 38.63
CA GLN A 19 -7.02 26.48 38.23
C GLN A 19 -7.21 27.05 36.82
N ASN A 20 -8.32 26.73 36.18
CA ASN A 20 -8.60 27.07 34.76
C ASN A 20 -7.49 26.60 33.80
N LYS A 21 -6.93 25.38 34.03
CA LYS A 21 -5.88 24.78 33.25
C LYS A 21 -6.43 23.64 32.38
N MET A 22 -5.83 23.47 31.20
CA MET A 22 -6.06 22.35 30.28
C MET A 22 -5.18 21.17 30.69
N LEU A 23 -5.67 19.94 30.49
CA LEU A 23 -4.90 18.71 30.60
C LEU A 23 -4.55 18.20 29.22
N VAL A 24 -3.26 18.02 28.95
CA VAL A 24 -2.77 17.33 27.75
C VAL A 24 -2.20 15.98 28.16
N ILE A 25 -2.72 14.91 27.57
CA ILE A 25 -2.26 13.54 27.79
C ILE A 25 -1.60 13.11 26.49
N VAL A 26 -0.33 12.70 26.54
CA VAL A 26 0.41 12.17 25.41
C VAL A 26 0.77 10.72 25.71
N ILE A 27 0.35 9.81 24.82
CA ILE A 27 0.69 8.39 24.93
C ILE A 27 1.45 8.03 23.64
N ASP A 28 2.75 7.89 23.77
CA ASP A 28 3.60 7.42 22.70
C ASP A 28 3.51 5.89 22.60
N GLU A 29 3.66 5.36 21.37
CA GLU A 29 3.51 3.93 21.10
C GLU A 29 2.19 3.30 21.60
N PHE A 30 1.09 4.03 21.50
CA PHE A 30 -0.24 3.54 21.90
C PHE A 30 -0.62 2.23 21.20
N GLY A 31 -0.01 1.93 20.05
CA GLY A 31 -0.14 0.67 19.34
C GLY A 31 0.20 -0.56 20.19
N LYS A 32 1.15 -0.47 21.12
CA LYS A 32 1.49 -1.58 22.05
C LYS A 32 0.32 -1.92 22.98
N LEU A 33 -0.41 -0.91 23.44
CA LEU A 33 -1.63 -1.12 24.21
C LEU A 33 -2.70 -1.81 23.37
N LEU A 34 -2.88 -1.39 22.13
CA LEU A 34 -3.83 -1.98 21.20
C LEU A 34 -3.46 -3.43 20.83
N GLU A 35 -2.17 -3.72 20.64
CA GLU A 35 -1.70 -5.10 20.41
C GLU A 35 -1.94 -5.99 21.63
N HIS A 36 -1.72 -5.45 22.83
CA HIS A 36 -2.02 -6.15 24.07
C HIS A 36 -3.52 -6.45 24.18
N ALA A 37 -4.35 -5.46 23.92
CA ALA A 37 -5.80 -5.61 23.89
C ALA A 37 -6.27 -6.64 22.86
N ALA A 38 -5.65 -6.70 21.69
CA ALA A 38 -6.00 -7.68 20.64
C ALA A 38 -5.60 -9.12 20.98
N LYS A 39 -4.57 -9.32 21.83
CA LYS A 39 -4.05 -10.66 22.20
C LYS A 39 -4.63 -11.22 23.49
N ASN A 40 -5.08 -10.37 24.37
CA ASN A 40 -5.58 -10.75 25.69
C ASN A 40 -7.07 -10.42 25.78
N GLU A 41 -7.69 -10.39 26.94
CA GLU A 41 -9.11 -10.12 27.19
C GLU A 41 -9.62 -8.87 26.41
N VAL A 42 -9.88 -9.06 25.10
CA VAL A 42 -10.17 -7.97 24.14
C VAL A 42 -11.25 -7.03 24.64
N GLU A 43 -12.32 -7.58 25.20
CA GLU A 43 -13.46 -6.80 25.69
C GLU A 43 -13.07 -5.90 26.86
N LYS A 44 -12.27 -6.39 27.79
CA LYS A 44 -11.88 -5.67 29.01
C LYS A 44 -10.85 -4.58 28.72
N GLU A 45 -9.82 -4.90 27.94
CA GLU A 45 -8.77 -3.95 27.62
C GLU A 45 -9.30 -2.86 26.66
N LEU A 46 -10.14 -3.24 25.68
CA LEU A 46 -10.79 -2.31 24.78
C LEU A 46 -11.75 -1.38 25.53
N TYR A 47 -12.43 -1.88 26.56
CA TYR A 47 -13.30 -1.08 27.42
C TYR A 47 -12.53 0.05 28.13
N PHE A 48 -11.31 -0.19 28.58
CA PHE A 48 -10.46 0.86 29.14
C PHE A 48 -10.16 1.97 28.12
N VAL A 49 -9.81 1.59 26.88
CA VAL A 49 -9.56 2.56 25.80
C VAL A 49 -10.81 3.38 25.49
N GLN A 50 -11.97 2.73 25.50
CA GLN A 50 -13.25 3.38 25.32
C GLN A 50 -13.53 4.39 26.45
N GLN A 51 -13.38 3.98 27.71
CA GLN A 51 -13.57 4.86 28.85
C GLN A 51 -12.63 6.08 28.81
N LEU A 52 -11.38 5.87 28.42
CA LEU A 52 -10.41 6.96 28.26
C LEU A 52 -10.87 7.95 27.19
N ALA A 53 -11.28 7.46 26.03
CA ALA A 53 -11.79 8.31 24.95
C ALA A 53 -13.07 9.06 25.36
N GLU A 54 -14.02 8.39 26.02
CA GLU A 54 -15.23 9.03 26.54
C GLU A 54 -14.92 10.08 27.61
N PHE A 55 -13.95 9.79 28.48
CA PHE A 55 -13.52 10.74 29.50
C PHE A 55 -12.95 12.01 28.88
N VAL A 56 -12.17 11.90 27.81
CA VAL A 56 -11.54 13.03 27.12
C VAL A 56 -12.56 13.81 26.30
N ASN A 57 -13.45 13.12 25.59
CA ASN A 57 -14.38 13.72 24.62
C ASN A 57 -15.62 14.39 25.27
N MET A 58 -15.72 14.45 26.59
CA MET A 58 -16.83 15.17 27.23
C MET A 58 -16.75 16.68 26.95
N PRO A 59 -17.82 17.30 26.39
CA PRO A 59 -17.78 18.69 25.93
C PRO A 59 -17.38 19.74 26.98
N GLU A 60 -17.60 19.43 28.27
CA GLU A 60 -17.31 20.35 29.34
C GLU A 60 -15.86 20.27 29.86
N ARG A 61 -15.03 19.46 29.20
CA ARG A 61 -13.66 19.20 29.66
C ARG A 61 -12.63 19.78 28.71
N ASN A 62 -11.69 20.51 29.26
CA ASN A 62 -10.50 20.98 28.55
C ASN A 62 -9.40 19.92 28.65
N ILE A 63 -9.56 18.81 27.91
CA ILE A 63 -8.59 17.72 27.85
C ILE A 63 -8.25 17.44 26.40
N LEU A 64 -6.98 17.29 26.09
CA LEU A 64 -6.48 16.82 24.80
C LEU A 64 -5.73 15.50 25.02
N LEU A 65 -6.12 14.46 24.29
CA LEU A 65 -5.41 13.18 24.24
C LEU A 65 -4.74 13.06 22.88
N LEU A 66 -3.43 12.93 22.87
CA LEU A 66 -2.61 12.65 21.68
C LEU A 66 -2.02 11.26 21.83
N THR A 67 -2.22 10.42 20.83
CA THR A 67 -1.65 9.08 20.81
C THR A 67 -0.91 8.85 19.49
N THR A 68 0.26 8.22 19.53
CA THR A 68 0.99 7.85 18.32
C THR A 68 0.79 6.36 18.01
N LEU A 69 0.68 6.06 16.72
CA LEU A 69 0.52 4.71 16.19
C LEU A 69 1.48 4.51 15.02
N HIS A 70 2.08 3.33 14.90
CA HIS A 70 2.91 2.96 13.76
C HIS A 70 2.11 2.53 12.52
N GLN A 71 0.86 2.13 12.72
CA GLN A 71 -0.07 1.71 11.67
C GLN A 71 -1.47 2.21 12.01
N ASN A 72 -2.39 2.16 11.05
CA ASN A 72 -3.76 2.60 11.31
C ASN A 72 -4.43 1.75 12.40
N PHE A 73 -5.35 2.34 13.13
CA PHE A 73 -6.04 1.73 14.27
C PHE A 73 -6.69 0.37 13.91
N SER A 74 -7.24 0.25 12.70
CA SER A 74 -7.91 -0.98 12.24
C SER A 74 -6.94 -2.13 11.96
N SER A 75 -5.68 -1.86 11.64
CA SER A 75 -4.67 -2.89 11.38
C SER A 75 -4.39 -3.76 12.60
N TYR A 76 -4.49 -3.19 13.80
CA TYR A 76 -4.33 -3.94 15.06
C TYR A 76 -5.44 -4.97 15.29
N ALA A 77 -6.60 -4.79 14.63
CA ALA A 77 -7.76 -5.67 14.73
C ALA A 77 -7.76 -6.79 13.66
N SER A 78 -6.72 -6.93 12.84
CA SER A 78 -6.71 -7.83 11.67
C SER A 78 -7.05 -9.29 12.00
N LYS A 79 -6.61 -9.79 13.15
CA LYS A 79 -6.78 -11.18 13.62
C LYS A 79 -8.04 -11.40 14.49
N LEU A 80 -8.82 -10.36 14.76
CA LEU A 80 -10.01 -10.45 15.59
C LEU A 80 -11.21 -11.03 14.84
N SER A 81 -12.16 -11.61 15.59
CA SER A 81 -13.44 -12.07 15.06
C SER A 81 -14.28 -10.88 14.54
N SER A 82 -15.32 -11.16 13.73
CA SER A 82 -16.21 -10.11 13.21
C SER A 82 -16.91 -9.31 14.32
N VAL A 83 -17.33 -9.97 15.39
CA VAL A 83 -17.95 -9.31 16.56
C VAL A 83 -16.97 -8.37 17.23
N GLN A 84 -15.75 -8.83 17.50
CA GLN A 84 -14.70 -8.03 18.12
C GLN A 84 -14.25 -6.86 17.21
N LYS A 85 -14.20 -7.04 15.90
CA LYS A 85 -13.93 -5.97 14.94
C LYS A 85 -14.98 -4.86 14.98
N ASN A 86 -16.24 -5.19 15.19
CA ASN A 86 -17.31 -4.20 15.34
C ASN A 86 -17.12 -3.34 16.60
N GLU A 87 -16.79 -3.97 17.75
CA GLU A 87 -16.47 -3.22 18.97
C GLU A 87 -15.23 -2.33 18.80
N TRP A 88 -14.20 -2.86 18.12
CA TRP A 88 -13.01 -2.10 17.77
C TRP A 88 -13.31 -0.86 16.93
N THR A 89 -14.21 -1.00 15.95
CA THR A 89 -14.66 0.12 15.10
C THR A 89 -15.40 1.19 15.88
N LYS A 90 -16.20 0.81 16.87
CA LYS A 90 -16.88 1.77 17.77
C LYS A 90 -15.88 2.58 18.59
N VAL A 91 -14.82 1.93 19.08
CA VAL A 91 -13.76 2.63 19.83
C VAL A 91 -12.98 3.55 18.92
N LYS A 92 -12.60 3.07 17.71
CA LYS A 92 -11.94 3.89 16.69
C LYS A 92 -12.72 5.17 16.38
N GLY A 93 -14.04 5.08 16.26
CA GLY A 93 -14.91 6.23 15.96
C GLY A 93 -14.87 7.37 17.00
N ARG A 94 -14.28 7.14 18.19
CA ARG A 94 -14.07 8.17 19.20
C ARG A 94 -12.76 8.93 19.06
N PHE A 95 -11.88 8.50 18.17
CA PHE A 95 -10.60 9.12 17.86
C PHE A 95 -10.63 9.79 16.51
N GLN A 96 -10.00 10.94 16.39
CA GLN A 96 -9.70 11.56 15.12
C GLN A 96 -8.33 11.07 14.66
N GLU A 97 -8.28 10.31 13.58
CA GLU A 97 -7.03 9.82 13.02
C GLU A 97 -6.42 10.87 12.09
N VAL A 98 -5.18 11.26 12.40
CA VAL A 98 -4.37 12.13 11.55
C VAL A 98 -3.21 11.31 11.01
N VAL A 99 -3.20 11.10 9.71
CA VAL A 99 -2.16 10.29 9.06
C VAL A 99 -1.01 11.21 8.66
N PHE A 100 0.19 10.94 9.22
CA PHE A 100 1.44 11.55 8.81
C PHE A 100 2.14 10.58 7.86
N ALA A 101 1.89 10.75 6.58
CA ALA A 101 2.57 9.99 5.53
C ALA A 101 3.17 10.99 4.55
N GLU A 102 4.49 11.14 4.59
CA GLU A 102 5.18 11.93 3.60
C GLU A 102 5.08 11.25 2.23
N PRO A 103 4.75 11.98 1.15
CA PRO A 103 4.80 11.43 -0.20
C PRO A 103 6.21 10.89 -0.51
N VAL A 104 6.28 9.79 -1.24
CA VAL A 104 7.55 9.16 -1.65
C VAL A 104 8.44 10.17 -2.36
N GLU A 105 7.86 10.99 -3.22
CA GLU A 105 8.56 12.03 -3.99
C GLU A 105 9.22 13.07 -3.07
N GLN A 106 8.54 13.46 -2.01
CA GLN A 106 9.06 14.40 -1.02
C GLN A 106 10.25 13.82 -0.27
N LEU A 107 10.15 12.57 0.17
CA LEU A 107 11.25 11.89 0.84
C LEU A 107 12.46 11.70 -0.07
N LEU A 108 12.24 11.35 -1.33
CA LEU A 108 13.32 11.23 -2.32
C LEU A 108 13.98 12.58 -2.61
N TYR A 109 13.19 13.65 -2.68
CA TYR A 109 13.73 15.01 -2.83
C TYR A 109 14.61 15.39 -1.62
N MET A 110 14.11 15.20 -0.41
CA MET A 110 14.88 15.48 0.81
C MET A 110 16.14 14.62 0.92
N ALA A 111 16.05 13.34 0.52
CA ALA A 111 17.19 12.43 0.48
C ALA A 111 18.27 12.91 -0.52
N ALA A 112 17.85 13.33 -1.71
CA ALA A 112 18.76 13.87 -2.72
C ALA A 112 19.45 15.16 -2.28
N GLU A 113 18.72 16.05 -1.59
CA GLU A 113 19.30 17.28 -1.02
C GLU A 113 20.30 16.96 0.12
N SER A 114 20.06 15.91 0.91
CA SER A 114 20.94 15.54 2.02
C SER A 114 22.28 14.96 1.57
N LEU A 115 22.33 14.32 0.40
CA LEU A 115 23.56 13.71 -0.12
C LEU A 115 24.58 14.72 -0.65
N ASN A 116 24.16 15.97 -0.94
CA ASN A 116 25.02 17.01 -1.51
C ASN A 116 25.85 16.55 -2.73
N ASN A 117 25.41 15.49 -3.40
CA ASN A 117 26.10 14.99 -4.58
C ASN A 117 25.96 16.01 -5.72
N GLU A 118 27.09 16.46 -6.27
CA GLU A 118 27.08 17.10 -7.57
C GLU A 118 26.48 16.11 -8.58
N VAL A 119 25.68 16.62 -9.53
CA VAL A 119 25.05 15.79 -10.57
C VAL A 119 26.15 15.05 -11.33
N ILE A 120 26.29 13.75 -11.03
CA ILE A 120 27.30 12.92 -11.70
C ILE A 120 26.81 12.66 -13.12
N ASN A 121 27.71 12.75 -14.10
CA ASN A 121 27.47 12.51 -15.53
C ASN A 121 27.18 11.03 -15.88
N ALA A 122 26.28 10.36 -15.16
CA ALA A 122 25.75 9.03 -15.54
C ALA A 122 24.58 9.18 -16.52
N ASP A 123 24.79 9.92 -17.61
CA ASP A 123 23.74 10.63 -18.33
C ASP A 123 22.68 9.79 -19.02
N MET A 124 23.02 8.72 -19.70
CA MET A 124 22.02 8.02 -20.55
C MET A 124 21.21 6.95 -19.79
N GLN A 125 21.85 6.23 -18.89
CA GLN A 125 21.21 5.12 -18.13
C GLN A 125 20.17 5.63 -17.16
N VAL A 126 20.48 6.65 -16.36
CA VAL A 126 19.56 7.23 -15.38
C VAL A 126 18.33 7.81 -16.08
N SER A 127 18.53 8.55 -17.18
CA SER A 127 17.44 9.14 -17.97
C SER A 127 16.52 8.09 -18.57
N SER A 128 17.10 7.02 -19.12
CA SER A 128 16.33 5.92 -19.73
C SER A 128 15.48 5.19 -18.67
N ILE A 129 16.07 4.83 -17.54
CA ILE A 129 15.36 4.14 -16.46
C ILE A 129 14.31 5.07 -15.81
N TYR A 130 14.59 6.36 -15.67
CA TYR A 130 13.62 7.33 -15.19
C TYR A 130 12.41 7.45 -16.15
N ALA A 131 12.64 7.59 -17.44
CA ALA A 131 11.58 7.65 -18.44
C ALA A 131 10.72 6.36 -18.43
N MET A 132 11.36 5.20 -18.25
CA MET A 132 10.69 3.91 -18.11
C MET A 132 9.82 3.88 -16.83
N ALA A 133 10.31 4.35 -15.71
CA ALA A 133 9.56 4.41 -14.44
C ALA A 133 8.31 5.31 -14.53
N LEU A 134 8.41 6.44 -15.26
CA LEU A 134 7.25 7.29 -15.59
C LEU A 134 6.23 6.54 -16.46
N LYS A 135 6.69 5.88 -17.53
CA LYS A 135 5.83 5.12 -18.44
C LYS A 135 5.11 3.98 -17.71
N CYS A 136 5.81 3.30 -16.81
CA CYS A 136 5.28 2.24 -15.96
C CYS A 136 4.34 2.77 -14.84
N LYS A 137 4.16 4.07 -14.70
CA LYS A 137 3.36 4.72 -13.64
C LYS A 137 3.82 4.36 -12.22
N LEU A 138 5.11 4.08 -12.07
CA LEU A 138 5.72 3.87 -10.75
C LEU A 138 5.99 5.18 -10.04
N ILE A 139 6.34 6.20 -10.82
CA ILE A 139 6.59 7.58 -10.38
C ILE A 139 5.60 8.54 -11.05
N VAL A 140 5.40 9.69 -10.41
CA VAL A 140 4.59 10.78 -10.97
C VAL A 140 5.48 11.89 -11.53
N PRO A 141 5.00 12.70 -12.51
CA PRO A 141 5.81 13.74 -13.15
C PRO A 141 6.32 14.83 -12.20
N THR A 142 5.78 14.91 -10.98
CA THR A 142 6.25 15.85 -9.93
C THR A 142 7.63 15.49 -9.39
N LEU A 143 8.03 14.21 -9.43
CA LEU A 143 9.38 13.77 -9.11
C LEU A 143 10.27 14.03 -10.33
N LYS A 144 11.17 15.00 -10.23
CA LYS A 144 12.05 15.40 -11.32
C LYS A 144 13.20 14.39 -11.51
N GLU A 145 13.63 14.25 -12.76
CA GLU A 145 14.80 13.42 -13.12
C GLU A 145 16.07 13.84 -12.37
N GLU A 146 16.27 15.13 -12.17
CA GLU A 146 17.42 15.66 -11.42
C GLU A 146 17.51 15.09 -9.98
N THR A 147 16.36 14.89 -9.33
CA THR A 147 16.31 14.25 -8.00
C THR A 147 16.86 12.83 -8.06
N ILE A 148 16.47 12.03 -9.06
CA ILE A 148 16.97 10.66 -9.24
C ILE A 148 18.45 10.65 -9.59
N ARG A 149 18.93 11.60 -10.41
CA ARG A 149 20.37 11.73 -10.73
C ARG A 149 21.23 11.98 -9.50
N ARG A 150 20.76 12.78 -8.55
CA ARG A 150 21.45 13.00 -7.27
C ARG A 150 21.46 11.79 -6.35
N LEU A 151 20.51 10.86 -6.51
CA LEU A 151 20.45 9.62 -5.75
C LEU A 151 21.28 8.49 -6.35
N PHE A 152 21.92 8.71 -7.51
CA PHE A 152 22.80 7.70 -8.12
C PHE A 152 23.82 7.17 -7.09
N PRO A 153 24.09 5.87 -7.01
CA PRO A 153 23.76 4.79 -7.98
C PRO A 153 22.38 4.14 -7.83
N LEU A 154 21.48 4.64 -6.96
CA LEU A 154 20.07 4.18 -6.94
C LEU A 154 19.40 4.55 -8.25
N ASP A 155 18.77 3.57 -8.92
CA ASP A 155 17.89 3.85 -10.04
C ASP A 155 16.49 4.28 -9.60
N ALA A 156 15.67 4.76 -10.53
CA ALA A 156 14.34 5.28 -10.23
C ALA A 156 13.40 4.22 -9.63
N PHE A 157 13.47 2.96 -10.09
CA PHE A 157 12.66 1.87 -9.54
C PHE A 157 13.11 1.55 -8.11
N SER A 158 14.40 1.40 -7.91
CA SER A 158 14.99 1.08 -6.61
C SER A 158 14.74 2.17 -5.56
N ALA A 159 14.91 3.43 -5.93
CA ALA A 159 14.67 4.57 -5.07
C ALA A 159 13.21 4.59 -4.55
N VAL A 160 12.25 4.41 -5.45
CA VAL A 160 10.82 4.42 -5.08
C VAL A 160 10.43 3.19 -4.26
N ILE A 161 10.83 2.00 -4.70
CA ILE A 161 10.46 0.74 -4.02
C ILE A 161 11.09 0.67 -2.64
N LEU A 162 12.37 1.02 -2.52
CA LEU A 162 13.06 1.09 -1.23
C LEU A 162 12.38 2.09 -0.27
N THR A 163 12.05 3.29 -0.77
CA THR A 163 11.36 4.29 0.05
C THR A 163 10.01 3.79 0.55
N LYS A 164 9.20 3.18 -0.33
CA LYS A 164 7.92 2.57 0.05
C LYS A 164 8.09 1.44 1.07
N ALA A 165 9.11 0.60 0.88
CA ALA A 165 9.40 -0.48 1.81
C ALA A 165 9.84 0.04 3.19
N ILE A 166 10.71 1.04 3.22
CA ILE A 166 11.15 1.68 4.47
C ILE A 166 9.99 2.41 5.16
N GLN A 167 9.13 3.12 4.43
CA GLN A 167 7.92 3.72 5.01
C GLN A 167 7.00 2.67 5.64
N LYS A 168 6.91 1.50 5.04
CA LYS A 168 6.01 0.44 5.51
C LYS A 168 6.59 -0.38 6.66
N TYR A 169 7.88 -0.66 6.63
CA TYR A 169 8.56 -1.57 7.56
C TYR A 169 9.56 -0.87 8.48
N GLY A 170 9.99 0.35 8.15
CA GLY A 170 10.94 1.09 8.95
C GLY A 170 10.38 1.50 10.29
N GLN A 171 11.10 1.19 11.36
CA GLN A 171 10.81 1.65 12.71
C GLN A 171 12.06 2.31 13.29
N ASN A 172 11.85 3.37 14.06
CA ASN A 172 12.90 4.11 14.76
C ASN A 172 14.02 4.63 13.84
N GLU A 173 15.24 4.13 14.00
CA GLU A 173 16.43 4.61 13.29
C GLU A 173 16.55 4.13 11.82
N ARG A 174 15.66 3.22 11.37
CA ARG A 174 15.70 2.66 10.03
C ARG A 174 14.89 3.52 9.06
N SER A 175 15.47 4.64 8.68
CA SER A 175 14.91 5.59 7.70
C SER A 175 15.66 5.51 6.37
N LEU A 176 15.12 6.18 5.34
CA LEU A 176 15.81 6.34 4.06
C LEU A 176 17.18 7.01 4.26
N PHE A 177 17.27 7.98 5.17
CA PHE A 177 18.53 8.66 5.49
C PHE A 177 19.55 7.73 6.17
N SER A 178 19.10 6.83 7.04
CA SER A 178 19.97 5.81 7.63
C SER A 178 20.51 4.85 6.57
N PHE A 179 19.70 4.46 5.59
CA PHE A 179 20.13 3.64 4.46
C PHE A 179 21.23 4.34 3.62
N LEU A 180 21.02 5.61 3.28
CA LEU A 180 21.97 6.39 2.46
C LEU A 180 23.34 6.55 3.13
N ASN A 181 23.38 6.56 4.47
CA ASN A 181 24.60 6.69 5.26
C ASN A 181 25.10 5.35 5.81
N ALA A 182 24.43 4.23 5.51
CA ALA A 182 24.82 2.94 6.03
C ALA A 182 26.14 2.44 5.42
N ASN A 183 26.93 1.79 6.27
CA ASN A 183 28.10 1.03 5.86
C ASN A 183 27.85 -0.44 6.21
N GLY A 184 28.04 -1.33 5.27
CA GLY A 184 27.84 -2.76 5.51
C GLY A 184 27.48 -3.54 4.27
N SER A 185 27.14 -4.80 4.46
CA SER A 185 26.66 -5.67 3.37
C SER A 185 25.39 -5.11 2.74
N HIS A 186 25.36 -4.99 1.42
CA HIS A 186 24.26 -4.41 0.64
C HIS A 186 23.98 -2.92 0.92
N ALA A 187 24.89 -2.18 1.58
CA ALA A 187 24.74 -0.75 1.75
C ALA A 187 25.06 0.01 0.46
N LEU A 188 24.46 1.18 0.29
CA LEU A 188 24.66 2.01 -0.91
C LEU A 188 26.14 2.39 -1.10
N ASN A 189 26.83 2.77 -0.01
CA ASN A 189 28.23 3.20 -0.03
C ASN A 189 29.23 2.10 -0.38
N SER A 190 28.84 0.83 -0.30
CA SER A 190 29.68 -0.32 -0.68
C SER A 190 29.40 -0.83 -2.09
N PHE A 191 28.50 -0.20 -2.80
CA PHE A 191 28.14 -0.60 -4.16
C PHE A 191 28.92 0.20 -5.21
N GLU A 192 29.58 -0.51 -6.13
CA GLU A 192 30.26 0.08 -7.27
C GLU A 192 29.40 -0.05 -8.54
N PRO A 193 28.87 1.07 -9.06
CA PRO A 193 28.04 1.04 -10.27
C PRO A 193 28.86 0.78 -11.51
N THR A 194 28.23 0.11 -12.50
CA THR A 194 28.78 -0.04 -13.86
C THR A 194 27.82 0.57 -14.89
N PRO A 195 28.24 0.76 -16.17
CA PRO A 195 27.36 1.32 -17.19
C PRO A 195 26.07 0.54 -17.45
N THR A 196 25.97 -0.72 -17.00
CA THR A 196 24.81 -1.59 -17.15
C THR A 196 24.27 -2.13 -15.82
N CYS A 197 24.84 -1.68 -14.68
CA CYS A 197 24.44 -2.11 -13.36
C CYS A 197 24.33 -0.92 -12.40
N THR A 198 23.10 -0.65 -11.97
CA THR A 198 22.78 0.31 -10.92
C THR A 198 22.55 -0.42 -9.60
N TYR A 199 22.38 0.33 -8.53
CA TYR A 199 21.81 -0.23 -7.29
C TYR A 199 20.34 -0.56 -7.56
N ASN A 200 20.12 -1.73 -8.12
CA ASN A 200 18.86 -2.16 -8.71
C ASN A 200 17.95 -2.91 -7.71
N LEU A 201 16.75 -3.26 -8.17
CA LEU A 201 15.75 -3.92 -7.34
C LEU A 201 16.21 -5.24 -6.70
N SER A 202 17.11 -6.00 -7.34
CA SER A 202 17.59 -7.25 -6.74
C SER A 202 18.44 -6.98 -5.50
N ILE A 203 19.24 -5.91 -5.52
CA ILE A 203 20.08 -5.48 -4.39
C ILE A 203 19.20 -4.89 -3.28
N VAL A 204 18.16 -4.13 -3.65
CA VAL A 204 17.14 -3.64 -2.71
C VAL A 204 16.49 -4.82 -1.98
N TYR A 205 16.16 -5.91 -2.69
CA TYR A 205 15.62 -7.11 -2.05
C TYR A 205 16.59 -7.67 -1.00
N ASP A 206 17.86 -7.83 -1.36
CA ASP A 206 18.88 -8.38 -0.45
C ASP A 206 19.07 -7.49 0.79
N TYR A 207 19.07 -6.16 0.59
CA TYR A 207 19.07 -5.20 1.70
C TYR A 207 17.85 -5.36 2.60
N LEU A 208 16.64 -5.41 2.03
CA LEU A 208 15.40 -5.55 2.81
C LEU A 208 15.38 -6.86 3.61
N VAL A 209 15.80 -7.97 3.03
CA VAL A 209 15.88 -9.25 3.73
C VAL A 209 16.90 -9.21 4.86
N ALA A 210 18.08 -8.60 4.64
CA ALA A 210 19.12 -8.51 5.66
C ALA A 210 18.72 -7.66 6.86
N TYR A 211 18.05 -6.53 6.64
CA TYR A 211 17.81 -5.54 7.69
C TYR A 211 16.37 -5.52 8.24
N PHE A 212 15.41 -6.10 7.51
CA PHE A 212 13.98 -6.10 7.88
C PHE A 212 13.39 -7.50 8.04
N HIS A 213 14.21 -8.53 8.20
CA HIS A 213 13.79 -9.94 8.28
C HIS A 213 12.68 -10.19 9.32
N SER A 214 12.72 -9.53 10.46
CA SER A 214 11.70 -9.66 11.50
C SER A 214 10.30 -9.19 11.09
N TYR A 215 10.21 -8.30 10.10
CA TYR A 215 8.94 -7.76 9.57
C TYR A 215 8.40 -8.57 8.41
N LEU A 216 9.20 -9.48 7.85
CA LEU A 216 8.81 -10.37 6.75
C LEU A 216 8.09 -11.64 7.25
N SER A 217 7.86 -11.74 8.56
CA SER A 217 7.19 -12.88 9.19
C SER A 217 5.67 -12.89 8.92
N ASP A 218 5.03 -14.02 9.24
CA ASP A 218 3.60 -14.29 8.99
C ASP A 218 2.60 -13.25 9.57
N ALA A 219 3.05 -12.35 10.41
CA ALA A 219 2.23 -11.28 10.99
C ALA A 219 2.01 -10.08 10.05
N ASN A 220 2.74 -10.01 8.93
CA ASN A 220 2.67 -8.89 8.00
C ASN A 220 1.59 -9.12 6.92
N ALA A 221 0.91 -8.05 6.52
CA ALA A 221 -0.08 -8.07 5.44
C ALA A 221 0.52 -8.50 4.07
N ASP A 222 1.84 -8.31 3.88
CA ASP A 222 2.54 -8.69 2.65
C ASP A 222 3.21 -10.07 2.73
N SER A 223 3.00 -10.83 3.80
CA SER A 223 3.65 -12.13 4.02
C SER A 223 3.48 -13.09 2.84
N MET A 224 2.29 -13.07 2.20
CA MET A 224 2.04 -13.87 1.00
C MET A 224 2.96 -13.46 -0.17
N GLY A 225 3.12 -12.15 -0.43
CA GLY A 225 4.01 -11.65 -1.48
C GLY A 225 5.48 -12.01 -1.24
N TRP A 226 5.96 -11.89 0.00
CA TRP A 226 7.31 -12.31 0.37
C TRP A 226 7.52 -13.81 0.23
N ARG A 227 6.53 -14.60 0.67
CA ARG A 227 6.55 -16.05 0.50
C ARG A 227 6.56 -16.47 -0.97
N ALA A 228 5.80 -15.79 -1.83
CA ALA A 228 5.80 -16.04 -3.26
C ALA A 228 7.20 -15.83 -3.88
N ILE A 229 7.96 -14.81 -3.42
CA ILE A 229 9.34 -14.60 -3.86
C ILE A 229 10.23 -15.78 -3.45
N LEU A 230 10.15 -16.20 -2.18
CA LEU A 230 10.97 -17.32 -1.67
C LEU A 230 10.68 -18.62 -2.43
N VAL A 231 9.41 -18.94 -2.64
CA VAL A 231 8.99 -20.14 -3.42
C VAL A 231 9.46 -20.05 -4.87
N ALA A 232 9.41 -18.86 -5.49
CA ALA A 232 9.90 -18.69 -6.84
C ALA A 232 11.43 -18.83 -6.94
N ILE A 233 12.19 -18.33 -5.96
CA ILE A 233 13.63 -18.51 -5.86
C ILE A 233 13.96 -20.02 -5.70
N GLU A 234 13.30 -20.72 -4.78
CA GLU A 234 13.49 -22.18 -4.59
C GLU A 234 13.22 -22.96 -5.87
N ARG A 235 12.21 -22.61 -6.65
CA ARG A 235 11.94 -23.21 -7.96
C ARG A 235 13.04 -22.92 -8.98
N VAL A 236 13.66 -21.74 -8.94
CA VAL A 236 14.81 -21.43 -9.78
C VAL A 236 16.01 -22.27 -9.38
N GLU A 237 16.32 -22.35 -8.09
CA GLU A 237 17.46 -23.11 -7.56
C GLU A 237 17.35 -24.62 -7.81
N THR A 238 16.13 -25.15 -7.76
CA THR A 238 15.89 -26.61 -8.01
C THR A 238 15.78 -26.96 -9.48
N ALA A 239 15.66 -25.97 -10.37
CA ALA A 239 15.54 -26.20 -11.80
C ALA A 239 16.92 -26.45 -12.44
N ASP A 240 16.92 -27.23 -13.53
CA ASP A 240 18.15 -27.50 -14.31
C ASP A 240 18.47 -26.31 -15.24
N TRP A 241 19.53 -25.56 -14.93
CA TRP A 241 20.04 -24.43 -15.71
C TRP A 241 21.32 -24.80 -16.43
N LYS A 242 21.49 -24.29 -17.66
CA LYS A 242 22.68 -24.54 -18.45
C LYS A 242 23.96 -24.04 -17.80
N THR A 243 23.88 -22.96 -17.03
CA THR A 243 25.01 -22.35 -16.31
C THR A 243 24.54 -21.77 -14.97
N THR A 244 25.44 -21.70 -14.00
CA THR A 244 25.20 -21.03 -12.71
C THR A 244 24.87 -19.55 -12.89
N GLN A 245 25.50 -18.89 -13.88
CA GLN A 245 25.22 -17.50 -14.19
C GLN A 245 23.76 -17.26 -14.59
N LEU A 246 23.17 -18.11 -15.44
CA LEU A 246 21.75 -18.00 -15.81
C LEU A 246 20.81 -18.19 -14.62
N MET A 247 21.18 -19.08 -13.70
CA MET A 247 20.43 -19.27 -12.45
C MET A 247 20.49 -18.01 -11.57
N GLU A 248 21.65 -17.40 -11.40
CA GLU A 248 21.82 -16.16 -10.65
C GLU A 248 21.06 -14.99 -11.28
N GLU A 249 21.10 -14.85 -12.61
CA GLU A 249 20.35 -13.85 -13.36
C GLU A 249 18.83 -14.07 -13.21
N ALA A 250 18.38 -15.34 -13.21
CA ALA A 250 16.99 -15.68 -12.94
C ALA A 250 16.55 -15.28 -11.53
N ILE A 251 17.37 -15.56 -10.51
CA ILE A 251 17.11 -15.17 -9.12
C ILE A 251 17.02 -13.64 -9.00
N LYS A 252 17.94 -12.89 -9.62
CA LYS A 252 17.87 -11.42 -9.65
C LYS A 252 16.56 -10.93 -10.25
N THR A 253 16.12 -11.54 -11.37
CA THR A 253 14.87 -11.19 -12.03
C THR A 253 13.66 -11.48 -11.15
N ILE A 254 13.62 -12.62 -10.46
CA ILE A 254 12.55 -12.97 -9.52
C ILE A 254 12.46 -11.97 -8.36
N LYS A 255 13.60 -11.58 -7.78
CA LYS A 255 13.66 -10.57 -6.72
C LYS A 255 13.06 -9.24 -7.18
N ALA A 256 13.41 -8.78 -8.38
CA ALA A 256 12.90 -7.54 -8.96
C ALA A 256 11.38 -7.61 -9.21
N ILE A 257 10.89 -8.65 -9.88
CA ILE A 257 9.45 -8.85 -10.14
C ILE A 257 8.67 -8.93 -8.82
N GLY A 258 9.20 -9.65 -7.84
CA GLY A 258 8.58 -9.79 -6.54
C GLY A 258 8.40 -8.47 -5.81
N LEU A 259 9.42 -7.64 -5.74
CA LEU A 259 9.34 -6.31 -5.14
C LEU A 259 8.34 -5.39 -5.87
N LEU A 260 8.33 -5.43 -7.21
CA LEU A 260 7.35 -4.69 -8.01
C LEU A 260 5.91 -5.16 -7.77
N ASN A 261 5.72 -6.44 -7.47
CA ASN A 261 4.40 -6.97 -7.12
C ASN A 261 3.92 -6.50 -5.74
N ILE A 262 4.82 -6.38 -4.77
CA ILE A 262 4.49 -5.95 -3.41
C ILE A 262 4.28 -4.42 -3.35
N PHE A 263 5.16 -3.64 -3.97
CA PHE A 263 5.24 -2.19 -3.78
C PHE A 263 4.83 -1.36 -5.00
N GLY A 264 4.62 -1.95 -6.18
CA GLY A 264 4.31 -1.21 -7.41
C GLY A 264 3.01 -0.41 -7.34
N GLY A 265 2.03 -0.89 -6.55
CA GLY A 265 0.72 -0.23 -6.42
C GLY A 265 -0.28 -0.64 -7.51
N ALA A 266 -1.52 -0.16 -7.39
CA ALA A 266 -2.63 -0.55 -8.27
C ALA A 266 -2.49 -0.01 -9.70
N GLY A 267 -1.86 1.16 -9.89
CA GLY A 267 -1.68 1.79 -11.20
C GLY A 267 -0.43 1.36 -11.94
N PHE A 268 0.47 0.63 -11.28
CA PHE A 268 1.72 0.20 -11.87
C PHE A 268 1.49 -0.84 -12.97
N SER A 269 2.11 -0.61 -14.13
CA SER A 269 2.11 -1.55 -15.27
C SER A 269 3.50 -1.63 -15.85
N MET A 270 3.91 -2.80 -16.33
CA MET A 270 5.23 -3.04 -16.93
C MET A 270 5.13 -4.14 -17.97
N SER A 271 5.27 -3.77 -19.23
CA SER A 271 5.26 -4.71 -20.36
C SER A 271 6.52 -5.59 -20.39
N LYS A 272 6.52 -6.61 -21.26
CA LYS A 272 7.70 -7.46 -21.49
C LYS A 272 8.92 -6.63 -21.92
N ASN A 273 8.73 -5.70 -22.84
CA ASN A 273 9.83 -4.88 -23.37
C ASN A 273 10.45 -3.99 -22.28
N GLU A 274 9.62 -3.35 -21.45
CA GLU A 274 10.10 -2.50 -20.35
C GLU A 274 10.85 -3.32 -19.31
N LEU A 275 10.39 -4.51 -18.97
CA LEU A 275 11.11 -5.39 -18.04
C LEU A 275 12.45 -5.85 -18.63
N VAL A 276 12.48 -6.24 -19.92
CA VAL A 276 13.71 -6.61 -20.63
C VAL A 276 14.70 -5.45 -20.65
N ASP A 277 14.24 -4.24 -20.96
CA ASP A 277 15.08 -3.04 -20.97
C ASP A 277 15.64 -2.72 -19.58
N TYR A 278 14.84 -2.86 -18.54
CA TYR A 278 15.29 -2.70 -17.16
C TYR A 278 16.35 -3.73 -16.78
N MET A 279 16.14 -5.01 -17.12
CA MET A 279 17.09 -6.09 -16.86
C MET A 279 18.43 -5.83 -17.52
N LYS A 280 18.44 -5.32 -18.77
CA LYS A 280 19.66 -4.98 -19.50
C LYS A 280 20.37 -3.77 -18.93
N GLN A 281 19.63 -2.70 -18.64
CA GLN A 281 20.21 -1.41 -18.27
C GLN A 281 20.58 -1.31 -16.77
N ALA A 282 19.83 -1.96 -15.90
CA ALA A 282 20.02 -1.86 -14.45
C ALA A 282 20.66 -3.08 -13.81
N MET A 283 20.54 -4.28 -14.42
CA MET A 283 20.91 -5.55 -13.79
C MET A 283 22.02 -6.29 -14.54
N SER A 284 22.57 -5.73 -15.64
CA SER A 284 23.59 -6.35 -16.50
C SER A 284 23.21 -7.72 -17.04
N ILE A 285 21.96 -7.90 -17.44
CA ILE A 285 21.47 -9.17 -18.00
C ILE A 285 21.34 -9.02 -19.53
N ASP A 286 22.35 -9.47 -20.28
CA ASP A 286 22.39 -9.26 -21.74
C ASP A 286 21.32 -10.06 -22.50
N PHE A 287 21.08 -11.31 -22.08
CA PHE A 287 20.10 -12.20 -22.71
C PHE A 287 18.74 -12.17 -22.00
N ALA A 288 18.33 -10.99 -21.53
CA ALA A 288 17.14 -10.77 -20.70
C ALA A 288 15.85 -11.34 -21.32
N GLU A 289 15.67 -11.20 -22.63
CA GLU A 289 14.46 -11.71 -23.32
C GLU A 289 14.39 -13.24 -23.27
N ASN A 290 15.50 -13.91 -23.57
CA ASN A 290 15.57 -15.37 -23.54
C ASN A 290 15.38 -15.92 -22.12
N LEU A 291 15.95 -15.23 -21.12
CA LEU A 291 15.79 -15.58 -19.72
C LEU A 291 14.33 -15.44 -19.27
N LEU A 292 13.67 -14.37 -19.69
CA LEU A 292 12.27 -14.13 -19.35
C LEU A 292 11.36 -15.20 -19.97
N ASP A 293 11.59 -15.56 -21.25
CA ASP A 293 10.85 -16.62 -21.93
C ASP A 293 11.07 -17.99 -21.27
N GLU A 294 12.29 -18.25 -20.79
CA GLU A 294 12.59 -19.46 -20.05
C GLU A 294 11.86 -19.52 -18.69
N LEU A 295 11.81 -18.39 -17.97
CA LEU A 295 11.06 -18.29 -16.71
C LEU A 295 9.54 -18.50 -16.91
N ILE A 296 8.99 -17.97 -18.01
CA ILE A 296 7.58 -18.20 -18.40
C ILE A 296 7.36 -19.67 -18.75
N ARG A 297 8.24 -20.26 -19.59
CA ARG A 297 8.15 -21.68 -19.99
C ARG A 297 8.19 -22.63 -18.80
N ARG A 298 9.00 -22.31 -17.79
CA ARG A 298 9.10 -23.06 -16.52
C ARG A 298 7.97 -22.78 -15.55
N ARG A 299 7.03 -21.91 -15.92
CA ARG A 299 5.92 -21.50 -15.07
C ARG A 299 6.36 -20.94 -13.70
N ILE A 300 7.47 -20.21 -13.67
CA ILE A 300 7.95 -19.51 -12.47
C ILE A 300 7.32 -18.13 -12.40
N ILE A 301 7.15 -17.49 -13.58
CA ILE A 301 6.46 -16.22 -13.75
C ILE A 301 5.38 -16.33 -14.82
N ARG A 302 4.40 -15.43 -14.78
CA ARG A 302 3.43 -15.23 -15.86
C ARG A 302 3.10 -13.77 -16.06
N TYR A 303 2.68 -13.39 -17.25
CA TYR A 303 2.13 -12.07 -17.50
C TYR A 303 0.64 -12.06 -17.12
N ALA A 304 0.25 -11.12 -16.27
CA ALA A 304 -1.13 -10.95 -15.83
C ALA A 304 -1.75 -9.78 -16.61
N GLU A 305 -2.52 -10.08 -17.66
CA GLU A 305 -3.15 -9.08 -18.53
C GLU A 305 -3.96 -8.05 -17.75
N TYR A 306 -4.76 -8.51 -16.78
CA TYR A 306 -5.60 -7.63 -15.95
C TYR A 306 -4.82 -6.67 -15.03
N LYS A 307 -3.52 -6.95 -14.78
CA LYS A 307 -2.59 -6.08 -14.05
C LYS A 307 -1.58 -5.41 -14.99
N SER A 308 -1.53 -5.81 -16.24
CA SER A 308 -0.53 -5.39 -17.24
C SER A 308 0.91 -5.46 -16.71
N ARG A 309 1.25 -6.56 -16.02
CA ARG A 309 2.60 -6.79 -15.46
C ARG A 309 2.88 -8.27 -15.23
N PHE A 310 4.16 -8.60 -15.10
CA PHE A 310 4.57 -9.93 -14.67
C PHE A 310 4.29 -10.16 -13.19
N ILE A 311 3.80 -11.35 -12.87
CA ILE A 311 3.60 -11.81 -11.50
C ILE A 311 4.31 -13.15 -11.29
N LEU A 312 4.68 -13.42 -10.04
CA LEU A 312 5.21 -14.71 -9.64
C LEU A 312 4.08 -15.74 -9.65
N PHE A 313 4.40 -16.95 -10.11
CA PHE A 313 3.41 -18.02 -10.17
C PHE A 313 3.27 -18.65 -8.77
N GLU A 314 2.19 -18.32 -8.08
CA GLU A 314 1.82 -18.94 -6.82
C GLU A 314 1.13 -20.27 -7.09
N GLY A 315 1.91 -21.30 -7.19
CA GLY A 315 1.61 -22.68 -7.53
C GLY A 315 0.28 -23.30 -7.10
N THR A 316 -0.79 -22.96 -7.80
CA THR A 316 -1.88 -23.91 -8.02
C THR A 316 -1.76 -24.36 -9.48
N ASP A 317 -1.84 -25.67 -9.75
CA ASP A 317 -1.91 -26.22 -11.11
C ASP A 317 -3.21 -25.83 -11.85
N VAL A 318 -4.00 -24.96 -11.25
CA VAL A 318 -5.26 -24.46 -11.78
C VAL A 318 -4.98 -23.25 -12.66
N ASN A 319 -5.17 -23.40 -13.95
CA ASN A 319 -5.24 -22.27 -14.86
C ASN A 319 -6.53 -21.49 -14.56
N ILE A 320 -6.38 -20.33 -13.89
CA ILE A 320 -7.54 -19.51 -13.49
C ILE A 320 -8.38 -19.10 -14.71
N GLU A 321 -7.77 -18.87 -15.86
CA GLU A 321 -8.48 -18.53 -17.11
C GLU A 321 -9.35 -19.69 -17.59
N ASP A 322 -8.81 -20.93 -17.59
CA ASP A 322 -9.59 -22.12 -17.90
C ASP A 322 -10.71 -22.37 -16.88
N GLU A 323 -10.45 -22.11 -15.59
CA GLU A 323 -11.47 -22.24 -14.55
C GLU A 323 -12.53 -21.13 -14.62
N ILE A 324 -12.17 -19.92 -15.02
CA ILE A 324 -13.14 -18.85 -15.32
C ILE A 324 -14.01 -19.23 -16.50
N ILE A 325 -13.41 -19.79 -17.58
CA ILE A 325 -14.17 -20.28 -18.74
C ILE A 325 -15.07 -21.43 -18.33
N LYS A 326 -14.60 -22.40 -17.55
CA LYS A 326 -15.44 -23.48 -17.02
C LYS A 326 -16.53 -22.93 -16.10
N ALA A 327 -16.21 -22.02 -15.20
CA ALA A 327 -17.17 -21.38 -14.32
C ALA A 327 -18.23 -20.60 -15.11
N SER A 328 -17.86 -19.91 -16.17
CA SER A 328 -18.79 -19.18 -17.04
C SER A 328 -19.79 -20.08 -17.77
N THR A 329 -19.45 -21.36 -17.96
CA THR A 329 -20.39 -22.35 -18.53
C THR A 329 -21.34 -22.94 -17.48
N ILE A 330 -21.00 -22.85 -16.20
CA ILE A 330 -21.76 -23.41 -15.09
C ILE A 330 -22.60 -22.35 -14.38
N VAL A 331 -22.06 -21.15 -14.24
CA VAL A 331 -22.72 -20.02 -13.58
C VAL A 331 -23.66 -19.36 -14.58
N SER A 332 -24.94 -19.46 -14.34
CA SER A 332 -25.94 -18.70 -15.10
C SER A 332 -25.78 -17.20 -14.80
N ILE A 333 -25.80 -16.39 -15.84
CA ILE A 333 -25.87 -14.94 -15.68
C ILE A 333 -27.11 -14.61 -14.83
N PRO A 334 -26.98 -13.88 -13.71
CA PRO A 334 -28.13 -13.55 -12.89
C PRO A 334 -29.14 -12.76 -13.74
N THR A 335 -30.42 -13.08 -13.58
CA THR A 335 -31.53 -12.42 -14.29
C THR A 335 -31.59 -10.92 -13.99
N ASN A 336 -31.09 -10.51 -12.82
CA ASN A 336 -30.95 -9.12 -12.44
C ASN A 336 -29.53 -8.88 -11.85
N PRO A 337 -28.55 -8.44 -12.66
CA PRO A 337 -27.20 -8.15 -12.19
C PRO A 337 -27.15 -7.04 -11.15
N VAL A 338 -28.03 -6.06 -11.23
CA VAL A 338 -28.06 -4.89 -10.33
C VAL A 338 -28.43 -5.30 -8.92
N ASP A 339 -29.43 -6.18 -8.74
CA ASP A 339 -29.81 -6.66 -7.41
C ASP A 339 -28.68 -7.50 -6.77
N SER A 340 -28.02 -8.34 -7.55
CA SER A 340 -26.86 -9.12 -7.09
C SER A 340 -25.68 -8.21 -6.69
N LEU A 341 -25.45 -7.13 -7.43
CA LEU A 341 -24.41 -6.13 -7.10
C LEU A 341 -24.78 -5.30 -5.87
N ARG A 342 -26.07 -4.99 -5.69
CA ARG A 342 -26.54 -4.24 -4.51
C ARG A 342 -26.31 -5.01 -3.22
N ASP A 343 -26.51 -6.33 -3.24
CA ASP A 343 -26.25 -7.20 -2.09
C ASP A 343 -24.76 -7.25 -1.72
N ILE A 344 -23.85 -7.13 -2.72
CA ILE A 344 -22.41 -7.16 -2.53
C ILE A 344 -21.86 -5.79 -2.10
N LEU A 345 -22.31 -4.72 -2.76
CA LEU A 345 -21.79 -3.37 -2.55
C LEU A 345 -22.40 -2.66 -1.34
N GLY A 346 -23.64 -3.04 -0.96
CA GLY A 346 -24.38 -2.36 0.11
C GLY A 346 -24.66 -0.89 -0.19
N ASN A 347 -25.31 -0.19 0.73
CA ASN A 347 -25.54 1.25 0.64
C ASN A 347 -24.32 1.99 1.18
N HIS A 348 -23.63 2.71 0.32
CA HIS A 348 -22.49 3.54 0.69
C HIS A 348 -22.85 5.03 0.63
N ILE A 349 -22.67 5.71 1.77
CA ILE A 349 -22.81 7.17 1.89
C ILE A 349 -21.44 7.81 1.65
N VAL A 350 -21.41 8.79 0.75
CA VAL A 350 -20.21 9.55 0.38
C VAL A 350 -20.26 10.94 0.99
N PRO A 351 -19.47 11.26 2.01
CA PRO A 351 -19.40 12.61 2.55
C PRO A 351 -18.62 13.54 1.61
N VAL A 352 -19.14 14.73 1.36
CA VAL A 352 -18.48 15.78 0.58
C VAL A 352 -17.47 16.52 1.45
N LYS A 353 -16.32 15.91 1.68
CA LYS A 353 -15.30 16.40 2.62
C LYS A 353 -14.81 17.81 2.29
N ALA A 354 -14.58 18.13 1.01
CA ALA A 354 -14.11 19.45 0.59
C ALA A 354 -15.10 20.56 0.98
N TYR A 355 -16.39 20.32 0.77
CA TYR A 355 -17.44 21.28 1.14
C TYR A 355 -17.54 21.46 2.66
N TYR A 356 -17.46 20.35 3.40
CA TYR A 356 -17.44 20.38 4.87
C TYR A 356 -16.29 21.23 5.41
N TYR A 357 -15.08 21.05 4.88
CA TYR A 357 -13.92 21.83 5.32
C TYR A 357 -14.06 23.33 4.98
N TYR A 358 -14.74 23.67 3.89
CA TYR A 358 -14.93 25.07 3.48
C TYR A 358 -16.10 25.75 4.21
N SER A 359 -17.22 25.05 4.37
CA SER A 359 -18.48 25.65 4.85
C SER A 359 -18.86 25.29 6.28
N GLY A 360 -18.19 24.27 6.87
CA GLY A 360 -18.56 23.71 8.18
C GLY A 360 -19.85 22.88 8.17
N THR A 361 -20.53 22.76 7.03
CA THR A 361 -21.80 22.03 6.91
C THR A 361 -21.57 20.68 6.25
N PRO A 362 -21.94 19.55 6.88
CA PRO A 362 -21.85 18.25 6.26
C PRO A 362 -22.84 18.11 5.12
N ARG A 363 -22.38 17.50 4.03
CA ARG A 363 -23.17 17.13 2.87
C ARG A 363 -22.90 15.68 2.53
N TYR A 364 -23.95 14.94 2.12
CA TYR A 364 -23.86 13.51 1.87
C TYR A 364 -24.49 13.15 0.54
N PHE A 365 -23.82 12.26 -0.19
CA PHE A 365 -24.36 11.62 -1.38
C PHE A 365 -24.47 10.11 -1.11
N GLU A 366 -25.46 9.46 -1.75
CA GLU A 366 -25.62 8.01 -1.69
C GLU A 366 -25.38 7.40 -3.06
N TYR A 367 -24.72 6.25 -3.11
CA TYR A 367 -24.61 5.46 -4.34
C TYR A 367 -25.90 4.70 -4.58
N LEU A 368 -26.44 4.87 -5.80
CA LEU A 368 -27.57 4.08 -6.29
C LEU A 368 -27.12 3.23 -7.47
N LEU A 369 -27.55 1.99 -7.45
CA LEU A 369 -27.32 1.02 -8.53
C LEU A 369 -28.61 0.87 -9.34
N SER A 370 -28.53 1.07 -10.66
CA SER A 370 -29.66 0.94 -11.57
C SER A 370 -29.27 0.34 -12.92
N GLU A 371 -30.24 -0.12 -13.69
CA GLU A 371 -30.05 -0.56 -15.09
C GLU A 371 -30.30 0.58 -16.09
N SER A 372 -31.05 1.57 -15.69
CA SER A 372 -31.39 2.74 -16.50
C SER A 372 -31.40 4.00 -15.64
N PRO A 373 -31.22 5.20 -16.23
CA PRO A 373 -31.26 6.46 -15.49
C PRO A 373 -32.53 6.63 -14.68
N LEU A 374 -32.40 7.05 -13.43
CA LEU A 374 -33.50 7.31 -12.52
C LEU A 374 -33.59 8.82 -12.26
N ASP A 375 -34.77 9.40 -12.42
CA ASP A 375 -35.02 10.79 -12.06
C ASP A 375 -35.50 10.84 -10.60
N LEU A 376 -34.56 10.89 -9.67
CA LEU A 376 -34.80 10.83 -8.24
C LEU A 376 -34.50 12.17 -7.58
N ILE A 377 -35.39 12.61 -6.74
CA ILE A 377 -35.18 13.79 -5.88
C ILE A 377 -34.75 13.30 -4.50
N PRO A 378 -33.61 13.80 -3.95
CA PRO A 378 -33.16 13.42 -2.61
C PRO A 378 -34.21 13.79 -1.56
N VAL A 379 -34.48 12.85 -0.66
CA VAL A 379 -35.39 13.04 0.47
C VAL A 379 -34.70 12.63 1.76
N GLY A 380 -34.79 13.44 2.80
CA GLY A 380 -34.21 13.15 4.12
C GLY A 380 -32.82 13.73 4.31
N GLU A 381 -31.87 12.96 4.80
CA GLU A 381 -30.53 13.43 5.17
C GLU A 381 -29.51 13.42 4.01
N VAL A 382 -29.91 12.96 2.84
CA VAL A 382 -29.05 12.84 1.66
C VAL A 382 -29.26 14.04 0.75
N ASP A 383 -28.19 14.69 0.34
CA ASP A 383 -28.22 15.89 -0.51
C ASP A 383 -28.27 15.57 -2.01
N GLY A 384 -27.91 14.34 -2.39
CA GLY A 384 -27.94 13.89 -3.77
C GLY A 384 -27.55 12.43 -3.93
N PHE A 385 -27.63 11.96 -5.17
CA PHE A 385 -27.27 10.59 -5.53
C PHE A 385 -26.12 10.55 -6.51
N ILE A 386 -25.29 9.51 -6.41
CA ILE A 386 -24.32 9.12 -7.41
C ILE A 386 -24.84 7.83 -8.01
N GLU A 387 -25.43 7.92 -9.20
CA GLU A 387 -26.02 6.78 -9.85
C GLU A 387 -24.97 6.00 -10.63
N LEU A 388 -24.85 4.70 -10.31
CA LEU A 388 -24.02 3.75 -11.02
C LEU A 388 -24.92 2.91 -11.92
N ILE A 389 -24.90 3.20 -13.22
CA ILE A 389 -25.79 2.57 -14.19
C ILE A 389 -25.07 1.41 -14.86
N PHE A 390 -25.59 0.21 -14.66
CA PHE A 390 -25.10 -1.02 -15.29
C PHE A 390 -26.00 -1.36 -16.49
N SER A 391 -25.68 -0.78 -17.64
CA SER A 391 -26.40 -1.00 -18.87
C SER A 391 -26.14 -2.39 -19.43
N THR A 392 -27.17 -3.19 -19.60
CA THR A 392 -27.09 -4.51 -20.25
C THR A 392 -27.35 -4.46 -21.76
N ASN A 393 -27.82 -3.31 -22.29
CA ASN A 393 -28.19 -3.14 -23.70
C ASN A 393 -27.56 -1.86 -24.29
N GLU A 394 -27.20 -1.89 -25.59
CA GLU A 394 -26.65 -0.72 -26.30
C GLU A 394 -27.57 0.49 -26.27
N ASN A 395 -28.90 0.29 -26.35
CA ASN A 395 -29.88 1.37 -26.31
C ASN A 395 -29.84 2.15 -24.98
N THR A 396 -29.61 1.47 -23.87
CA THR A 396 -29.48 2.12 -22.54
C THR A 396 -28.24 2.97 -22.44
N THR A 397 -27.16 2.63 -23.16
CA THR A 397 -25.94 3.44 -23.20
C THR A 397 -26.17 4.81 -23.84
N ASP A 398 -26.99 4.87 -24.90
CA ASP A 398 -27.34 6.14 -25.54
C ASP A 398 -28.32 6.97 -24.70
N GLU A 399 -29.22 6.33 -23.95
CA GLU A 399 -30.09 7.03 -22.97
C GLU A 399 -29.28 7.64 -21.83
N VAL A 400 -28.31 6.91 -21.28
CA VAL A 400 -27.40 7.40 -20.25
C VAL A 400 -26.60 8.59 -20.72
N ARG A 401 -26.08 8.55 -21.96
CA ARG A 401 -25.35 9.69 -22.55
C ARG A 401 -26.23 10.93 -22.70
N LYS A 402 -27.49 10.74 -23.11
CA LYS A 402 -28.45 11.87 -23.23
C LYS A 402 -28.84 12.43 -21.85
N PHE A 403 -29.01 11.56 -20.87
CA PHE A 403 -29.34 11.95 -19.48
C PHE A 403 -28.20 12.70 -18.81
N SER A 404 -26.95 12.25 -18.99
CA SER A 404 -25.78 12.91 -18.43
C SER A 404 -25.37 14.21 -19.09
N ALA A 405 -25.97 14.55 -20.26
CA ALA A 405 -25.70 15.77 -20.98
C ALA A 405 -26.68 16.91 -20.61
N ASN A 406 -27.76 16.63 -19.89
CA ASN A 406 -28.71 17.56 -19.34
C ASN A 406 -28.42 17.85 -17.87
#